data_f9dba04d9649cf1ab86fa9aa9d6eb936
#
_entry.id   f9dba04d9649cf1ab86fa9aa9d6eb936
#
_cell.length_a   1.000
_cell.length_b   1.000
_cell.length_c   1.000
_cell.angle_alpha   90.00
_cell.angle_beta   90.00
_cell.angle_gamma   90.00
#
_symmetry.space_group_name_H-M   'P 1'
#
loop_
_entity.id
_entity.type
_entity.pdbx_description
1 polymer ?
#
loop_
_entity_poly.entity_id
_entity_poly.type
_entity_poly.pdbx_seq_one_letter_code
_entity_poly.pdbx_strand_id
1 'polypeptide(L)'
;MENKEKISNVENVVIIGSGPAGYTAAIYAARANLQPLLVTGFNSGGIPGGQLMTTTFVENYPGFPDGVLGPELMDLMKAQAERWGTNLYESDVVSINTDSHPFELKTLEGTIKSNSIIIATGASANRLGVINEDKFWS
;
A
#
# COMPACT_ATOMS: atom_id res chain seq x y z
N MET A 1 9.74 -19.75 -7.19
CA MET A 1 9.02 -20.62 -6.26
C MET A 1 9.82 -20.70 -4.96
N GLU A 2 9.76 -19.66 -4.14
CA GLU A 2 10.39 -19.68 -2.81
C GLU A 2 9.98 -18.43 -2.05
N ASN A 3 8.77 -18.41 -1.48
CA ASN A 3 8.39 -17.45 -0.43
C ASN A 3 7.07 -17.85 0.27
N LYS A 4 6.83 -19.16 0.45
CA LYS A 4 5.64 -19.66 1.16
C LYS A 4 5.88 -20.04 2.63
N GLU A 5 7.04 -19.75 3.19
CA GLU A 5 7.34 -20.15 4.57
C GLU A 5 7.87 -18.98 5.39
N LYS A 6 6.97 -18.12 5.88
CA LYS A 6 7.24 -17.29 7.08
C LYS A 6 6.03 -16.51 7.56
N ILE A 7 4.87 -17.12 7.71
CA ILE A 7 3.75 -16.52 8.45
C ILE A 7 3.57 -17.27 9.79
N SER A 8 4.64 -17.38 10.57
CA SER A 8 4.56 -17.95 11.94
C SER A 8 4.98 -16.96 13.02
N ASN A 9 5.49 -15.80 12.67
CA ASN A 9 5.91 -14.78 13.61
C ASN A 9 4.91 -13.62 13.60
N VAL A 10 4.75 -12.99 14.78
CA VAL A 10 3.97 -11.74 14.89
C VAL A 10 4.79 -10.61 14.27
N GLU A 11 4.25 -9.94 13.27
CA GLU A 11 4.89 -8.78 12.64
C GLU A 11 4.91 -7.58 13.59
N ASN A 12 5.96 -6.79 13.56
CA ASN A 12 6.02 -5.56 14.36
C ASN A 12 5.01 -4.54 13.87
N VAL A 13 4.94 -4.35 12.55
CA VAL A 13 3.99 -3.46 11.89
C VAL A 13 3.61 -4.03 10.54
N VAL A 14 2.31 -4.08 10.27
CA VAL A 14 1.74 -4.37 8.96
C VAL A 14 1.18 -3.08 8.38
N ILE A 15 1.57 -2.77 7.15
CA ILE A 15 1.07 -1.62 6.39
C ILE A 15 0.16 -2.16 5.29
N ILE A 16 -1.07 -1.64 5.19
CA ILE A 16 -2.05 -2.10 4.22
C ILE A 16 -2.19 -1.05 3.11
N GLY A 17 -1.77 -1.42 1.92
CA GLY A 17 -1.82 -0.58 0.72
C GLY A 17 -0.45 -0.08 0.26
N SER A 18 -0.23 -0.14 -1.05
CA SER A 18 1.02 0.19 -1.74
C SER A 18 1.00 1.52 -2.50
N GLY A 19 0.08 2.41 -2.13
CA GLY A 19 0.09 3.78 -2.63
C GLY A 19 1.20 4.64 -1.99
N PRO A 20 1.30 5.94 -2.35
CA PRO A 20 2.31 6.85 -1.80
C PRO A 20 2.33 6.90 -0.27
N ALA A 21 1.16 6.84 0.37
CA ALA A 21 1.04 6.83 1.82
C ALA A 21 1.64 5.55 2.43
N GLY A 22 1.36 4.38 1.83
CA GLY A 22 1.88 3.09 2.27
C GLY A 22 3.39 3.00 2.15
N TYR A 23 3.95 3.34 0.99
CA TYR A 23 5.41 3.32 0.82
C TYR A 23 6.11 4.35 1.69
N THR A 24 5.54 5.54 1.89
CA THR A 24 6.09 6.54 2.81
C THR A 24 6.14 6.00 4.23
N ALA A 25 5.06 5.39 4.71
CA ALA A 25 5.01 4.76 6.03
C ALA A 25 6.05 3.62 6.14
N ALA A 26 6.16 2.79 5.11
CA ALA A 26 7.10 1.67 5.05
C ALA A 26 8.56 2.14 5.15
N ILE A 27 8.94 3.19 4.40
CA ILE A 27 10.29 3.76 4.45
C ILE A 27 10.63 4.21 5.88
N TYR A 28 9.72 4.93 6.55
CA TYR A 28 10.00 5.42 7.90
C TYR A 28 9.98 4.31 8.95
N ALA A 29 9.08 3.34 8.86
CA ALA A 29 9.06 2.18 9.74
C ALA A 29 10.33 1.33 9.57
N ALA A 30 10.78 1.10 8.34
CA ALA A 30 12.01 0.36 8.06
C ALA A 30 13.25 1.10 8.59
N ARG A 31 13.33 2.42 8.40
CA ARG A 31 14.42 3.24 8.96
C ARG A 31 14.43 3.26 10.48
N ALA A 32 13.27 3.08 11.12
CA ALA A 32 13.15 2.89 12.57
C ALA A 32 13.47 1.45 13.02
N ASN A 33 13.94 0.59 12.10
CA ASN A 33 14.28 -0.82 12.33
C ASN A 33 13.09 -1.69 12.79
N LEU A 34 11.87 -1.34 12.37
CA LEU A 34 10.65 -2.07 12.72
C LEU A 34 10.38 -3.27 11.81
N GLN A 35 11.14 -3.43 10.73
CA GLN A 35 10.99 -4.51 9.74
C GLN A 35 9.54 -4.64 9.24
N PRO A 36 8.99 -3.59 8.61
CA PRO A 36 7.58 -3.56 8.21
C PRO A 36 7.27 -4.61 7.16
N LEU A 37 6.08 -5.22 7.26
CA LEU A 37 5.44 -5.98 6.20
C LEU A 37 4.42 -5.06 5.52
N LEU A 38 4.57 -4.83 4.22
CA LEU A 38 3.61 -4.06 3.43
C LEU A 38 2.77 -5.01 2.56
N VAL A 39 1.47 -5.05 2.82
CA VAL A 39 0.49 -5.77 2.00
C VAL A 39 0.08 -4.87 0.84
N THR A 40 0.47 -5.26 -0.37
CA THR A 40 0.42 -4.35 -1.53
C THR A 40 -1.00 -4.13 -2.07
N GLY A 41 -1.92 -5.08 -1.82
CA GLY A 41 -3.17 -5.20 -2.57
C GLY A 41 -2.93 -5.88 -3.91
N PHE A 42 -3.95 -6.54 -4.45
CA PHE A 42 -3.84 -7.23 -5.73
C PHE A 42 -5.15 -7.21 -6.53
N ASN A 43 -6.29 -7.48 -5.89
CA ASN A 43 -7.57 -7.68 -6.57
C ASN A 43 -8.67 -6.71 -6.14
N SER A 44 -8.70 -6.30 -4.88
CA SER A 44 -9.88 -5.65 -4.28
C SER A 44 -9.83 -4.12 -4.30
N GLY A 45 -8.67 -3.51 -4.50
CA GLY A 45 -8.48 -2.05 -4.39
C GLY A 45 -7.97 -1.38 -5.67
N GLY A 46 -7.94 -2.11 -6.78
CA GLY A 46 -7.33 -1.64 -8.01
C GLY A 46 -5.87 -2.08 -8.16
N ILE A 47 -5.14 -1.43 -9.03
CA ILE A 47 -3.75 -1.78 -9.33
C ILE A 47 -2.85 -1.45 -8.12
N PRO A 48 -1.93 -2.35 -7.70
CA PRO A 48 -0.90 -2.02 -6.72
C PRO A 48 -0.15 -0.73 -7.10
N GLY A 49 0.01 0.20 -6.14
CA GLY A 49 0.49 1.55 -6.42
C GLY A 49 -0.61 2.61 -6.40
N GLY A 50 -1.87 2.19 -6.44
CA GLY A 50 -3.04 3.05 -6.30
C GLY A 50 -3.28 3.97 -7.50
N GLN A 51 -3.90 5.13 -7.24
CA GLN A 51 -4.35 6.04 -8.31
C GLN A 51 -3.22 6.60 -9.18
N LEU A 52 -2.00 6.69 -8.68
CA LEU A 52 -0.86 7.15 -9.47
C LEU A 52 -0.48 6.20 -10.61
N MET A 53 -0.89 4.94 -10.55
CA MET A 53 -0.67 3.98 -11.64
C MET A 53 -1.53 4.28 -12.88
N THR A 54 -2.59 5.06 -12.73
CA THR A 54 -3.52 5.42 -13.82
C THR A 54 -3.41 6.87 -14.27
N THR A 55 -2.57 7.67 -13.61
CA THR A 55 -2.35 9.07 -13.98
C THR A 55 -1.16 9.23 -14.94
N THR A 56 -1.09 10.38 -15.58
CA THR A 56 0.04 10.77 -16.41
C THR A 56 1.12 11.47 -15.58
N PHE A 57 1.35 12.76 -15.80
CA PHE A 57 2.33 13.52 -15.04
C PHE A 57 1.80 13.90 -13.65
N VAL A 58 2.62 13.71 -12.64
CA VAL A 58 2.44 14.19 -11.27
C VAL A 58 3.30 15.41 -11.09
N GLU A 59 2.68 16.60 -11.08
CA GLU A 59 3.37 17.90 -11.01
C GLU A 59 3.37 18.50 -9.61
N ASN A 60 2.64 17.89 -8.68
CA ASN A 60 2.42 18.37 -7.32
C ASN A 60 3.13 17.53 -6.25
N TYR A 61 4.05 16.66 -6.65
CA TYR A 61 4.87 15.92 -5.70
C TYR A 61 6.24 16.59 -5.56
N PRO A 62 6.62 17.06 -4.36
CA PRO A 62 7.87 17.80 -4.16
C PRO A 62 9.10 16.97 -4.53
N GLY A 63 10.11 17.61 -5.14
CA GLY A 63 11.37 16.97 -5.54
C GLY A 63 11.47 16.70 -7.04
N PHE A 64 10.39 16.88 -7.80
CA PHE A 64 10.33 16.69 -9.25
C PHE A 64 9.86 18.00 -9.92
N PRO A 65 10.76 18.97 -10.17
CA PRO A 65 10.38 20.29 -10.65
C PRO A 65 9.71 20.27 -12.04
N ASP A 66 10.05 19.28 -12.85
CA ASP A 66 9.50 19.08 -14.20
C ASP A 66 8.35 18.05 -14.22
N GLY A 67 7.87 17.61 -13.03
CA GLY A 67 6.93 16.51 -12.90
C GLY A 67 7.59 15.13 -13.07
N VAL A 68 6.83 14.11 -12.82
CA VAL A 68 7.23 12.69 -12.97
C VAL A 68 6.02 11.87 -13.38
N LEU A 69 6.21 10.82 -14.19
CA LEU A 69 5.10 9.91 -14.50
C LEU A 69 4.63 9.18 -13.24
N GLY A 70 3.31 9.05 -13.07
CA GLY A 70 2.74 8.40 -11.89
C GLY A 70 3.30 6.99 -11.64
N PRO A 71 3.31 6.09 -12.61
CA PRO A 71 3.92 4.76 -12.46
C PRO A 71 5.40 4.81 -12.10
N GLU A 72 6.18 5.70 -12.72
CA GLU A 72 7.61 5.88 -12.42
C GLU A 72 7.83 6.32 -10.97
N LEU A 73 7.02 7.27 -10.48
CA LEU A 73 7.07 7.69 -9.08
C LEU A 73 6.79 6.52 -8.13
N MET A 74 5.82 5.66 -8.47
CA MET A 74 5.50 4.49 -7.65
C MET A 74 6.61 3.45 -7.64
N ASP A 75 7.28 3.22 -8.77
CA ASP A 75 8.44 2.35 -8.86
C ASP A 75 9.62 2.87 -8.01
N LEU A 76 9.87 4.18 -8.04
CA LEU A 76 10.89 4.82 -7.22
C LEU A 76 10.57 4.69 -5.72
N MET A 77 9.31 4.90 -5.31
CA MET A 77 8.88 4.74 -3.91
C MET A 77 9.01 3.28 -3.45
N LYS A 78 8.61 2.33 -4.28
CA LYS A 78 8.75 0.89 -4.03
C LYS A 78 10.22 0.53 -3.81
N ALA A 79 11.07 0.88 -4.76
CA ALA A 79 12.51 0.61 -4.68
C ALA A 79 13.16 1.23 -3.43
N GLN A 80 12.70 2.43 -3.03
CA GLN A 80 13.17 3.08 -1.81
C GLN A 80 12.74 2.32 -0.55
N ALA A 81 11.50 1.83 -0.49
CA ALA A 81 11.00 1.04 0.63
C ALA A 81 11.75 -0.30 0.75
N GLU A 82 11.94 -1.02 -0.36
CA GLU A 82 12.69 -2.27 -0.41
C GLU A 82 14.15 -2.09 0.01
N ARG A 83 14.79 -1.00 -0.45
CA ARG A 83 16.18 -0.67 -0.07
C ARG A 83 16.36 -0.55 1.45
N TRP A 84 15.34 -0.10 2.18
CA TRP A 84 15.37 0.01 3.63
C TRP A 84 14.92 -1.27 4.36
N GLY A 85 14.58 -2.33 3.60
CA GLY A 85 14.24 -3.63 4.18
C GLY A 85 12.76 -3.82 4.47
N THR A 86 11.86 -3.10 3.77
CA THR A 86 10.44 -3.39 3.78
C THR A 86 10.19 -4.73 3.09
N ASN A 87 9.48 -5.65 3.74
CA ASN A 87 8.99 -6.87 3.13
C ASN A 87 7.69 -6.57 2.39
N LEU A 88 7.60 -6.97 1.12
CA LEU A 88 6.37 -6.84 0.34
C LEU A 88 5.61 -8.17 0.33
N TYR A 89 4.30 -8.11 0.52
CA TYR A 89 3.40 -9.25 0.47
C TYR A 89 2.26 -8.98 -0.50
N GLU A 90 2.28 -9.69 -1.62
CA GLU A 90 1.30 -9.53 -2.70
C GLU A 90 0.01 -10.27 -2.36
N SER A 91 -0.87 -9.63 -1.65
CA SER A 91 -2.18 -10.14 -1.27
C SER A 91 -3.13 -9.00 -0.92
N ASP A 92 -4.42 -9.32 -0.78
CA ASP A 92 -5.43 -8.42 -0.25
C ASP A 92 -5.73 -8.74 1.22
N VAL A 93 -5.89 -7.71 2.04
CA VAL A 93 -6.46 -7.85 3.38
C VAL A 93 -7.98 -7.78 3.28
N VAL A 94 -8.64 -8.88 3.62
CA VAL A 94 -10.11 -8.99 3.53
C VAL A 94 -10.83 -8.63 4.83
N SER A 95 -10.16 -8.78 5.97
CA SER A 95 -10.69 -8.32 7.26
C SER A 95 -9.59 -8.15 8.30
N ILE A 96 -9.88 -7.32 9.31
CA ILE A 96 -8.99 -7.09 10.44
C ILE A 96 -9.80 -7.37 11.72
N ASN A 97 -9.21 -8.12 12.64
CA ASN A 97 -9.71 -8.29 14.00
C ASN A 97 -8.83 -7.49 14.96
N THR A 98 -9.41 -6.52 15.64
CA THR A 98 -8.76 -5.65 16.61
C THR A 98 -9.20 -5.90 18.05
N ASP A 99 -10.05 -6.90 18.28
CA ASP A 99 -10.59 -7.22 19.61
C ASP A 99 -9.54 -7.89 20.53
N SER A 100 -8.47 -8.42 19.92
CA SER A 100 -7.36 -9.05 20.64
C SER A 100 -6.01 -8.49 20.16
N HIS A 101 -4.98 -8.66 20.97
CA HIS A 101 -3.61 -8.32 20.62
C HIS A 101 -2.72 -9.58 20.77
N PRO A 102 -1.86 -9.89 19.78
CA PRO A 102 -1.64 -9.17 18.52
C PRO A 102 -2.88 -9.16 17.63
N PHE A 103 -3.02 -8.10 16.81
CA PHE A 103 -4.09 -7.96 15.82
C PHE A 103 -4.01 -9.06 14.77
N GLU A 104 -5.15 -9.47 14.22
CA GLU A 104 -5.20 -10.47 13.17
C GLU A 104 -5.73 -9.86 11.87
N LEU A 105 -4.96 -10.01 10.80
CA LEU A 105 -5.33 -9.60 9.45
C LEU A 105 -5.57 -10.87 8.61
N LYS A 106 -6.77 -11.06 8.12
CA LYS A 106 -7.07 -12.12 7.15
C LYS A 106 -6.74 -11.66 5.75
N THR A 107 -5.95 -12.45 5.05
CA THR A 107 -5.65 -12.28 3.63
C THR A 107 -6.25 -13.42 2.83
N LEU A 108 -6.13 -13.36 1.50
CA LEU A 108 -6.58 -14.45 0.63
C LEU A 108 -5.78 -15.74 0.84
N GLU A 109 -4.52 -15.64 1.27
CA GLU A 109 -3.61 -16.78 1.45
C GLU A 109 -3.52 -17.27 2.91
N GLY A 110 -4.00 -16.48 3.87
CA GLY A 110 -3.92 -16.88 5.29
C GLY A 110 -4.12 -15.72 6.26
N THR A 111 -3.68 -15.92 7.49
CA THR A 111 -3.80 -14.91 8.56
C THR A 111 -2.43 -14.41 8.97
N ILE A 112 -2.26 -13.11 9.00
CA ILE A 112 -1.08 -12.41 9.51
C ILE A 112 -1.41 -11.88 10.91
N LYS A 113 -0.48 -12.03 11.85
CA LYS A 113 -0.57 -11.41 13.18
C LYS A 113 0.37 -10.23 13.27
N SER A 114 -0.09 -9.12 13.86
CA SER A 114 0.71 -7.90 13.95
C SER A 114 0.53 -7.17 15.28
N ASN A 115 1.62 -6.59 15.76
CA ASN A 115 1.60 -5.75 16.96
C ASN A 115 1.00 -4.35 16.67
N SER A 116 1.13 -3.87 15.44
CA SER A 116 0.56 -2.60 15.00
C SER A 116 0.17 -2.64 13.53
N ILE A 117 -0.80 -1.81 13.14
CA ILE A 117 -1.31 -1.76 11.78
C ILE A 117 -1.36 -0.30 11.33
N ILE A 118 -0.91 -0.05 10.09
CA ILE A 118 -1.08 1.22 9.40
C ILE A 118 -2.01 0.97 8.21
N ILE A 119 -3.16 1.67 8.19
CA ILE A 119 -4.14 1.59 7.11
C ILE A 119 -3.85 2.69 6.11
N ALA A 120 -3.45 2.33 4.89
CA ALA A 120 -3.09 3.22 3.80
C ALA A 120 -3.79 2.80 2.49
N THR A 121 -5.05 2.37 2.59
CA THR A 121 -5.82 1.75 1.52
C THR A 121 -6.34 2.72 0.45
N GLY A 122 -6.04 4.01 0.61
CA GLY A 122 -6.47 5.05 -0.33
C GLY A 122 -7.96 5.38 -0.23
N ALA A 123 -8.47 6.02 -1.27
CA ALA A 123 -9.87 6.43 -1.39
C ALA A 123 -10.31 6.39 -2.85
N SER A 124 -11.61 6.22 -3.06
CA SER A 124 -12.24 6.40 -4.35
C SER A 124 -13.01 7.71 -4.37
N ALA A 125 -13.01 8.40 -5.51
CA ALA A 125 -13.79 9.61 -5.66
C ALA A 125 -15.29 9.29 -5.70
N ASN A 126 -16.08 10.04 -4.95
CA ASN A 126 -17.53 9.95 -4.97
C ASN A 126 -18.09 10.74 -6.16
N ARG A 127 -18.96 10.11 -6.92
CA ARG A 127 -19.68 10.77 -8.01
C ARG A 127 -20.85 11.58 -7.46
N LEU A 128 -21.10 12.74 -8.06
CA LEU A 128 -22.24 13.59 -7.70
C LEU A 128 -23.56 13.08 -8.28
N GLY A 129 -23.52 12.28 -9.34
CA GLY A 129 -24.70 11.76 -10.05
C GLY A 129 -25.42 12.82 -10.88
N VAL A 130 -24.74 13.90 -11.27
CA VAL A 130 -25.33 14.97 -12.08
C VAL A 130 -25.32 14.64 -13.57
N ILE A 131 -26.21 15.31 -14.33
CA ILE A 131 -26.32 15.13 -15.79
C ILE A 131 -24.98 15.50 -16.44
N ASN A 132 -24.50 14.61 -17.34
CA ASN A 132 -23.23 14.73 -18.08
C ASN A 132 -21.95 14.57 -17.25
N GLU A 133 -22.01 14.15 -16.02
CA GLU A 133 -20.82 13.89 -15.19
C GLU A 133 -19.79 13.00 -15.91
N ASP A 134 -20.24 11.95 -16.59
CA ASP A 134 -19.36 11.01 -17.31
C ASP A 134 -18.53 11.66 -18.42
N LYS A 135 -18.97 12.80 -18.96
CA LYS A 135 -18.23 13.52 -20.01
C LYS A 135 -17.04 14.31 -19.48
N PHE A 136 -17.03 14.60 -18.17
CA PHE A 136 -16.04 15.41 -17.50
C PHE A 136 -15.27 14.62 -16.41
N TRP A 137 -15.59 13.34 -16.29
CA TRP A 137 -14.87 12.45 -15.40
C TRP A 137 -13.58 11.99 -16.08
N SER A 138 -12.43 12.35 -15.51
CA SER A 138 -11.09 11.98 -15.98
C SER A 138 -10.52 10.80 -15.18
#